data_44d43847ca2f6abc2af0a2520326406a
#
_entry.id   44d43847ca2f6abc2af0a2520326406a
#
_cell.length_a   1.000
_cell.length_b   1.000
_cell.length_c   1.000
_cell.angle_alpha   90.00
_cell.angle_beta   90.00
_cell.angle_gamma   90.00
#
_symmetry.space_group_name_H-M   'P 1'
#
loop_
_entity.id
_entity.type
_entity.pdbx_description
1 polymer ?
#
loop_
_entity_poly.entity_id
_entity_poly.type
_entity_poly.pdbx_seq_one_letter_code
_entity_poly.pdbx_strand_id
1 'polypeptide(L)'
;MLTIVWLASAWIYLSSMRILDTQHVPDLRNLSSVTDPERLAEGERLARVYGCADACHGDRMQGQVIYSHPLNGRMVAPNLTQAAQQYTLPELEAIARQGIRPDGTSVFGMPSSSLAAMTDRDLSAVLGFIREQPAQVNVPGENDYGLLTRYRIVTGALPAQAAVQVQQPWRETFRDNEARLGEYLATVACSQCHGMDLEGRPGGAPSLDKMHDYDRFEFVALMERGMAPGERSLGLMTETARKRFAHLTEEEVDALYVYLKTRR
;
A
#
# COMPACT_ATOMS: atom_id res chain seq x y z
N MET A 1 31.34 14.18 -23.31
CA MET A 1 30.66 13.85 -22.03
C MET A 1 29.25 14.44 -21.92
N LEU A 2 29.06 15.75 -22.12
CA LEU A 2 27.74 16.42 -22.04
C LEU A 2 26.69 15.83 -22.99
N THR A 3 27.05 15.51 -24.24
CA THR A 3 26.14 14.92 -25.24
C THR A 3 25.61 13.54 -24.82
N ILE A 4 26.43 12.71 -24.18
CA ILE A 4 25.99 11.38 -23.67
C ILE A 4 24.97 11.53 -22.52
N VAL A 5 25.21 12.46 -21.61
CA VAL A 5 24.29 12.75 -20.53
C VAL A 5 22.94 13.25 -21.06
N TRP A 6 22.97 14.13 -22.05
CA TRP A 6 21.75 14.63 -22.71
C TRP A 6 20.97 13.52 -23.42
N LEU A 7 21.63 12.65 -24.15
CA LEU A 7 21.01 11.53 -24.87
C LEU A 7 20.41 10.52 -23.84
N ALA A 8 21.13 10.21 -22.78
CA ALA A 8 20.63 9.32 -21.71
C ALA A 8 19.40 9.92 -21.02
N SER A 9 19.43 11.20 -20.66
CA SER A 9 18.29 11.88 -20.04
C SER A 9 17.07 11.93 -20.96
N ALA A 10 17.27 12.22 -22.25
CA ALA A 10 16.19 12.21 -23.23
C ALA A 10 15.60 10.81 -23.42
N TRP A 11 16.43 9.77 -23.45
CA TRP A 11 15.98 8.40 -23.54
C TRP A 11 15.14 7.98 -22.30
N ILE A 12 15.61 8.31 -21.10
CA ILE A 12 14.86 8.06 -19.85
C ILE A 12 13.50 8.76 -19.90
N TYR A 13 13.48 10.03 -20.29
CA TYR A 13 12.27 10.83 -20.37
C TYR A 13 11.26 10.22 -21.35
N LEU A 14 11.66 9.96 -22.58
CA LEU A 14 10.78 9.40 -23.62
C LEU A 14 10.32 7.97 -23.29
N SER A 15 11.22 7.13 -22.74
CA SER A 15 10.86 5.77 -22.33
C SER A 15 9.88 5.77 -21.18
N SER A 16 10.07 6.65 -20.20
CA SER A 16 9.14 6.78 -19.07
C SER A 16 7.77 7.30 -19.50
N MET A 17 7.71 8.26 -20.44
CA MET A 17 6.43 8.74 -20.98
C MET A 17 5.61 7.61 -21.58
N ARG A 18 6.21 6.74 -22.37
CA ARG A 18 5.53 5.58 -22.96
C ARG A 18 4.91 4.68 -21.87
N ILE A 19 5.64 4.45 -20.78
CA ILE A 19 5.14 3.63 -19.65
C ILE A 19 4.01 4.36 -18.92
N LEU A 20 4.14 5.67 -18.68
CA LEU A 20 3.15 6.48 -17.99
C LEU A 20 1.84 6.59 -18.78
N ASP A 21 1.93 6.67 -20.11
CA ASP A 21 0.79 6.84 -21.02
C ASP A 21 0.20 5.49 -21.48
N THR A 22 0.78 4.35 -21.04
CA THR A 22 0.24 3.03 -21.40
C THR A 22 -1.18 2.88 -20.83
N GLN A 23 -2.10 2.50 -21.73
CA GLN A 23 -3.48 2.28 -21.39
C GLN A 23 -3.74 0.82 -21.02
N HIS A 24 -4.47 0.62 -19.93
CA HIS A 24 -4.90 -0.68 -19.41
C HIS A 24 -6.42 -0.71 -19.31
N VAL A 25 -7.01 -1.87 -19.52
CA VAL A 25 -8.46 -2.08 -19.36
C VAL A 25 -8.70 -2.72 -18.00
N PRO A 26 -9.42 -2.04 -17.08
CA PRO A 26 -9.72 -2.63 -15.78
C PRO A 26 -10.76 -3.76 -15.91
N ASP A 27 -10.60 -4.81 -15.13
CA ASP A 27 -11.65 -5.81 -14.88
C ASP A 27 -12.54 -5.26 -13.74
N LEU A 28 -13.65 -4.64 -14.12
CA LEU A 28 -14.56 -3.99 -13.15
C LEU A 28 -15.40 -5.04 -12.43
N ARG A 29 -15.15 -5.20 -11.14
CA ARG A 29 -15.88 -6.13 -10.26
C ARG A 29 -16.82 -5.39 -9.35
N ASN A 30 -18.02 -5.92 -9.18
CA ASN A 30 -19.01 -5.39 -8.25
C ASN A 30 -18.73 -5.94 -6.83
N LEU A 31 -18.18 -5.10 -5.96
CA LEU A 31 -18.16 -5.35 -4.53
C LEU A 31 -19.52 -4.96 -3.90
N SER A 32 -19.87 -5.62 -2.82
CA SER A 32 -21.07 -5.25 -2.05
C SER A 32 -20.87 -3.90 -1.37
N SER A 33 -21.85 -3.01 -1.53
CA SER A 33 -21.88 -1.76 -0.76
C SER A 33 -22.06 -2.07 0.72
N VAL A 34 -21.27 -1.41 1.57
CA VAL A 34 -21.32 -1.58 3.02
C VAL A 34 -21.94 -0.33 3.64
N THR A 35 -23.01 -0.53 4.40
CA THR A 35 -23.73 0.53 5.15
C THR A 35 -23.92 0.13 6.62
N ASP A 36 -23.58 -1.10 6.97
CA ASP A 36 -23.67 -1.59 8.35
C ASP A 36 -22.62 -0.91 9.23
N PRO A 37 -23.02 -0.32 10.39
CA PRO A 37 -22.10 0.45 11.24
C PRO A 37 -20.91 -0.34 11.76
N GLU A 38 -21.09 -1.63 12.12
CA GLU A 38 -19.99 -2.47 12.61
C GLU A 38 -18.97 -2.73 11.50
N ARG A 39 -19.47 -2.97 10.28
CA ARG A 39 -18.63 -3.16 9.11
C ARG A 39 -17.91 -1.88 8.70
N LEU A 40 -18.52 -0.71 8.84
CA LEU A 40 -17.89 0.59 8.60
C LEU A 40 -16.81 0.88 9.65
N ALA A 41 -17.04 0.56 10.91
CA ALA A 41 -16.03 0.69 11.98
C ALA A 41 -14.83 -0.23 11.73
N GLU A 42 -15.07 -1.48 11.29
CA GLU A 42 -14.01 -2.37 10.85
C GLU A 42 -13.27 -1.82 9.62
N GLY A 43 -13.99 -1.24 8.65
CA GLY A 43 -13.42 -0.57 7.50
C GLY A 43 -12.50 0.61 7.88
N GLU A 44 -12.88 1.40 8.90
CA GLU A 44 -12.03 2.45 9.46
C GLU A 44 -10.72 1.88 10.02
N ARG A 45 -10.81 0.87 10.86
CA ARG A 45 -9.65 0.20 11.45
C ARG A 45 -8.71 -0.35 10.37
N LEU A 46 -9.26 -1.09 9.41
CA LEU A 46 -8.50 -1.68 8.31
C LEU A 46 -7.90 -0.63 7.37
N ALA A 47 -8.59 0.51 7.15
CA ALA A 47 -8.04 1.62 6.39
C ALA A 47 -6.75 2.17 7.02
N ARG A 48 -6.65 2.16 8.36
CA ARG A 48 -5.42 2.52 9.08
C ARG A 48 -4.38 1.41 8.96
N VAL A 49 -4.74 0.16 9.24
CA VAL A 49 -3.81 -0.98 9.15
C VAL A 49 -3.18 -1.10 7.77
N TYR A 50 -3.94 -0.93 6.71
CA TYR A 50 -3.42 -1.05 5.34
C TYR A 50 -2.85 0.24 4.76
N GLY A 51 -2.89 1.35 5.53
CA GLY A 51 -2.20 2.60 5.21
C GLY A 51 -2.98 3.55 4.30
N CYS A 52 -4.28 3.32 4.10
CA CYS A 52 -5.15 4.28 3.40
C CYS A 52 -5.29 5.57 4.22
N ALA A 53 -5.62 5.45 5.52
CA ALA A 53 -5.64 6.56 6.46
C ALA A 53 -4.34 6.65 7.28
N ASP A 54 -4.06 7.82 7.86
CA ASP A 54 -2.95 8.15 8.76
C ASP A 54 -1.54 7.98 8.19
N ALA A 55 -1.38 7.23 7.10
CA ALA A 55 -0.09 7.00 6.47
C ALA A 55 -0.01 7.65 5.07
N CYS A 56 -0.55 7.01 4.04
CA CYS A 56 -0.35 7.45 2.65
C CYS A 56 -1.25 8.62 2.25
N HIS A 57 -2.54 8.60 2.61
CA HIS A 57 -3.50 9.61 2.15
C HIS A 57 -3.84 10.68 3.19
N GLY A 58 -3.08 10.77 4.28
CA GLY A 58 -3.29 11.71 5.39
C GLY A 58 -4.31 11.19 6.41
N ASP A 59 -4.37 11.85 7.57
CA ASP A 59 -5.16 11.43 8.75
C ASP A 59 -6.68 11.45 8.50
N ARG A 60 -7.14 12.35 7.64
CA ARG A 60 -8.54 12.45 7.19
C ARG A 60 -8.72 12.04 5.73
N MET A 61 -7.75 11.31 5.17
CA MET A 61 -7.72 10.87 3.77
C MET A 61 -7.84 12.02 2.75
N GLN A 62 -7.43 13.23 3.18
CA GLN A 62 -7.47 14.46 2.39
C GLN A 62 -6.39 14.52 1.29
N GLY A 63 -5.55 13.51 1.20
CA GLY A 63 -4.38 13.50 0.32
C GLY A 63 -3.21 14.30 0.88
N GLN A 64 -2.02 13.98 0.43
CA GLN A 64 -0.79 14.67 0.84
C GLN A 64 0.35 14.48 -0.15
N VAL A 65 1.36 15.32 -0.03
CA VAL A 65 2.63 15.13 -0.73
C VAL A 65 3.45 14.09 0.03
N ILE A 66 3.73 12.95 -0.61
CA ILE A 66 4.54 11.86 -0.03
C ILE A 66 6.01 12.25 0.01
N TYR A 67 6.51 12.83 -1.08
CA TYR A 67 7.83 13.47 -1.12
C TYR A 67 7.89 14.56 -2.19
N SER A 68 8.82 15.49 -2.00
CA SER A 68 9.19 16.48 -2.99
C SER A 68 10.72 16.69 -2.93
N HIS A 69 11.41 16.51 -4.06
CA HIS A 69 12.86 16.62 -4.15
C HIS A 69 13.29 17.01 -5.57
N PRO A 70 14.28 17.88 -5.77
CA PRO A 70 14.66 18.39 -7.09
C PRO A 70 14.95 17.30 -8.16
N LEU A 71 15.56 16.18 -7.77
CA LEU A 71 15.90 15.08 -8.70
C LEU A 71 14.79 14.04 -8.83
N ASN A 72 14.03 13.81 -7.75
CA ASN A 72 12.94 12.82 -7.75
C ASN A 72 11.65 13.43 -8.29
N GLY A 73 11.51 14.76 -8.25
CA GLY A 73 10.23 15.40 -8.46
C GLY A 73 9.32 15.29 -7.24
N ARG A 74 8.03 15.28 -7.47
CA ARG A 74 6.99 15.22 -6.44
C ARG A 74 6.09 14.01 -6.64
N MET A 75 5.87 13.25 -5.57
CA MET A 75 4.88 12.19 -5.52
C MET A 75 3.76 12.56 -4.57
N VAL A 76 2.54 12.36 -4.99
CA VAL A 76 1.32 12.76 -4.29
C VAL A 76 0.40 11.57 -4.12
N ALA A 77 -0.11 11.39 -2.90
CA ALA A 77 -1.26 10.53 -2.65
C ALA A 77 -2.54 11.39 -2.78
N PRO A 78 -3.50 11.00 -3.62
CA PRO A 78 -4.70 11.81 -3.88
C PRO A 78 -5.62 11.87 -2.65
N ASN A 79 -6.55 12.82 -2.70
CA ASN A 79 -7.64 12.94 -1.74
C ASN A 79 -8.67 11.82 -1.97
N LEU A 80 -8.70 10.84 -1.05
CA LEU A 80 -9.60 9.68 -1.18
C LEU A 80 -11.06 10.06 -0.95
N THR A 81 -11.35 11.08 -0.14
CA THR A 81 -12.74 11.51 0.11
C THR A 81 -13.36 12.12 -1.14
N GLN A 82 -12.57 12.79 -1.98
CA GLN A 82 -13.03 13.28 -3.30
C GLN A 82 -13.08 12.15 -4.32
N ALA A 83 -12.07 11.27 -4.37
CA ALA A 83 -12.07 10.12 -5.27
C ALA A 83 -13.29 9.21 -5.02
N ALA A 84 -13.68 9.00 -3.76
CA ALA A 84 -14.83 8.19 -3.39
C ALA A 84 -16.18 8.79 -3.85
N GLN A 85 -16.26 10.11 -4.05
CA GLN A 85 -17.43 10.78 -4.60
C GLN A 85 -17.42 10.81 -6.14
N GLN A 86 -16.22 10.84 -6.73
CA GLN A 86 -16.04 10.93 -8.17
C GLN A 86 -16.16 9.58 -8.87
N TYR A 87 -15.64 8.50 -8.24
CA TYR A 87 -15.54 7.18 -8.84
C TYR A 87 -16.59 6.22 -8.30
N THR A 88 -17.02 5.30 -9.15
CA THR A 88 -17.88 4.18 -8.77
C THR A 88 -17.12 3.16 -7.90
N LEU A 89 -17.86 2.30 -7.19
CA LEU A 89 -17.23 1.25 -6.36
C LEU A 89 -16.36 0.28 -7.17
N PRO A 90 -16.77 -0.19 -8.37
CA PRO A 90 -15.90 -0.99 -9.24
C PRO A 90 -14.63 -0.27 -9.69
N GLU A 91 -14.68 1.03 -9.95
CA GLU A 91 -13.49 1.81 -10.31
C GLU A 91 -12.53 1.96 -9.12
N LEU A 92 -13.05 2.20 -7.91
CA LEU A 92 -12.23 2.24 -6.68
C LEU A 92 -11.58 0.87 -6.40
N GLU A 93 -12.31 -0.22 -6.62
CA GLU A 93 -11.78 -1.59 -6.53
C GLU A 93 -10.63 -1.81 -7.53
N ALA A 94 -10.83 -1.41 -8.78
CA ALA A 94 -9.81 -1.54 -9.83
C ALA A 94 -8.56 -0.71 -9.53
N ILE A 95 -8.71 0.51 -9.00
CA ILE A 95 -7.58 1.32 -8.53
C ILE A 95 -6.85 0.60 -7.39
N ALA A 96 -7.58 0.10 -6.40
CA ALA A 96 -7.00 -0.53 -5.22
C ALA A 96 -6.26 -1.82 -5.56
N ARG A 97 -6.87 -2.74 -6.30
CA ARG A 97 -6.34 -4.08 -6.57
C ARG A 97 -5.51 -4.18 -7.83
N GLN A 98 -5.96 -3.54 -8.90
CA GLN A 98 -5.32 -3.68 -10.22
C GLN A 98 -4.36 -2.52 -10.51
N GLY A 99 -4.44 -1.44 -9.74
CA GLY A 99 -3.62 -0.25 -9.97
C GLY A 99 -3.96 0.48 -11.26
N ILE A 100 -5.21 0.37 -11.74
CA ILE A 100 -5.70 0.98 -12.98
C ILE A 100 -6.70 2.07 -12.62
N ARG A 101 -6.47 3.28 -13.13
CA ARG A 101 -7.40 4.40 -13.00
C ARG A 101 -8.54 4.30 -14.03
N PRO A 102 -9.66 5.03 -13.81
CA PRO A 102 -10.76 5.07 -14.78
C PRO A 102 -10.36 5.58 -16.18
N ASP A 103 -9.31 6.39 -16.27
CA ASP A 103 -8.73 6.85 -17.53
C ASP A 103 -7.81 5.80 -18.22
N GLY A 104 -7.69 4.61 -17.64
CA GLY A 104 -6.85 3.51 -18.14
C GLY A 104 -5.38 3.62 -17.74
N THR A 105 -4.93 4.71 -17.14
CA THR A 105 -3.53 4.85 -16.73
C THR A 105 -3.22 4.06 -15.46
N SER A 106 -1.96 3.65 -15.30
CA SER A 106 -1.52 2.95 -14.09
C SER A 106 -1.26 3.90 -12.93
N VAL A 107 -1.48 3.43 -11.71
CA VAL A 107 -0.96 4.08 -10.50
C VAL A 107 0.51 3.69 -10.28
N PHE A 108 1.25 4.59 -9.63
CA PHE A 108 2.65 4.39 -9.21
C PHE A 108 2.78 4.73 -7.74
N GLY A 109 3.56 3.93 -7.01
CA GLY A 109 3.81 4.15 -5.58
C GLY A 109 2.71 3.68 -4.64
N MET A 110 1.47 3.50 -5.10
CA MET A 110 0.42 2.82 -4.34
C MET A 110 0.66 1.30 -4.44
N PRO A 111 0.62 0.52 -3.33
CA PRO A 111 0.96 -0.91 -3.35
C PRO A 111 -0.24 -1.79 -3.77
N SER A 112 -0.81 -1.53 -4.95
CA SER A 112 -2.00 -2.25 -5.44
C SER A 112 -1.77 -3.76 -5.55
N SER A 113 -0.55 -4.20 -5.86
CA SER A 113 -0.19 -5.63 -5.87
C SER A 113 -0.38 -6.32 -4.51
N SER A 114 -0.10 -5.63 -3.41
CA SER A 114 -0.36 -6.14 -2.06
C SER A 114 -1.85 -6.07 -1.71
N LEU A 115 -2.51 -4.95 -2.06
CA LEU A 115 -3.95 -4.75 -1.81
C LEU A 115 -4.83 -5.70 -2.64
N ALA A 116 -4.32 -6.20 -3.77
CA ALA A 116 -5.02 -7.20 -4.58
C ALA A 116 -5.34 -8.49 -3.82
N ALA A 117 -4.53 -8.82 -2.81
CA ALA A 117 -4.74 -9.98 -1.96
C ALA A 117 -5.85 -9.79 -0.90
N MET A 118 -6.35 -8.57 -0.68
CA MET A 118 -7.43 -8.34 0.29
C MET A 118 -8.66 -9.18 -0.03
N THR A 119 -9.36 -9.66 1.01
CA THR A 119 -10.68 -10.28 0.83
C THR A 119 -11.67 -9.25 0.28
N ASP A 120 -12.72 -9.73 -0.38
CA ASP A 120 -13.81 -8.85 -0.83
C ASP A 120 -14.52 -8.21 0.35
N ARG A 121 -14.61 -8.93 1.47
CA ARG A 121 -15.16 -8.43 2.71
C ARG A 121 -14.39 -7.24 3.26
N ASP A 122 -13.07 -7.37 3.39
CA ASP A 122 -12.23 -6.33 3.98
C ASP A 122 -12.14 -5.11 3.05
N LEU A 123 -11.94 -5.32 1.75
CA LEU A 123 -11.92 -4.21 0.80
C LEU A 123 -13.26 -3.49 0.71
N SER A 124 -14.39 -4.23 0.74
CA SER A 124 -15.73 -3.60 0.77
C SER A 124 -15.92 -2.74 2.02
N ALA A 125 -15.45 -3.20 3.18
CA ALA A 125 -15.53 -2.44 4.42
C ALA A 125 -14.68 -1.15 4.34
N VAL A 126 -13.43 -1.26 3.86
CA VAL A 126 -12.53 -0.11 3.68
C VAL A 126 -13.12 0.91 2.70
N LEU A 127 -13.58 0.46 1.52
CA LEU A 127 -14.16 1.36 0.53
C LEU A 127 -15.50 1.97 1.00
N GLY A 128 -16.31 1.20 1.74
CA GLY A 128 -17.52 1.69 2.39
C GLY A 128 -17.21 2.81 3.37
N PHE A 129 -16.25 2.61 4.27
CA PHE A 129 -15.79 3.64 5.20
C PHE A 129 -15.29 4.90 4.48
N ILE A 130 -14.46 4.76 3.44
CA ILE A 130 -13.95 5.91 2.69
C ILE A 130 -15.09 6.71 2.05
N ARG A 131 -16.13 6.05 1.54
CA ARG A 131 -17.28 6.70 0.90
C ARG A 131 -18.17 7.46 1.87
N GLU A 132 -18.25 7.05 3.12
CA GLU A 132 -19.02 7.74 4.17
C GLU A 132 -18.27 8.98 4.72
N GLN A 133 -17.00 9.17 4.36
CA GLN A 133 -16.25 10.32 4.87
C GLN A 133 -16.71 11.61 4.20
N PRO A 134 -16.86 12.70 5.00
CA PRO A 134 -17.17 14.01 4.43
C PRO A 134 -16.02 14.49 3.53
N ALA A 135 -16.39 15.09 2.40
CA ALA A 135 -15.40 15.61 1.46
C ALA A 135 -14.46 16.61 2.13
N GLN A 136 -13.18 16.34 2.05
CA GLN A 136 -12.14 17.25 2.52
C GLN A 136 -11.75 18.22 1.40
N VAL A 137 -11.63 19.50 1.75
CA VAL A 137 -11.19 20.54 0.81
C VAL A 137 -9.66 20.58 0.82
N ASN A 138 -9.05 19.64 0.11
CA ASN A 138 -7.59 19.64 -0.09
C ASN A 138 -7.28 19.14 -1.51
N VAL A 139 -6.45 19.89 -2.20
CA VAL A 139 -5.96 19.53 -3.53
C VAL A 139 -4.45 19.40 -3.42
N PRO A 140 -3.91 18.19 -3.11
CA PRO A 140 -2.47 18.02 -2.91
C PRO A 140 -1.66 18.22 -4.20
N GLY A 141 -2.33 18.42 -5.34
CA GLY A 141 -1.75 18.57 -6.67
C GLY A 141 -1.53 17.25 -7.37
N GLU A 142 -0.71 17.29 -8.43
CA GLU A 142 -0.41 16.12 -9.26
C GLU A 142 1.00 15.61 -9.02
N ASN A 143 1.25 14.38 -9.47
CA ASN A 143 2.58 13.82 -9.53
C ASN A 143 3.43 14.57 -10.57
N ASP A 144 4.65 14.90 -10.18
CA ASP A 144 5.67 15.43 -11.09
C ASP A 144 6.92 14.56 -10.96
N TYR A 145 7.12 13.68 -11.91
CA TYR A 145 8.23 12.70 -11.86
C TYR A 145 9.52 13.31 -12.41
N GLY A 146 10.46 13.62 -11.51
CA GLY A 146 11.82 14.04 -11.87
C GLY A 146 12.65 12.91 -12.50
N LEU A 147 13.82 13.25 -12.99
CA LEU A 147 14.66 12.33 -13.78
C LEU A 147 14.99 11.02 -13.04
N LEU A 148 15.24 11.07 -11.73
CA LEU A 148 15.56 9.87 -10.95
C LEU A 148 14.33 8.97 -10.77
N THR A 149 13.15 9.54 -10.54
CA THR A 149 11.91 8.75 -10.48
C THR A 149 11.56 8.16 -11.84
N ARG A 150 11.75 8.90 -12.93
CA ARG A 150 11.58 8.39 -14.29
C ARG A 150 12.57 7.24 -14.60
N TYR A 151 13.81 7.35 -14.16
CA TYR A 151 14.77 6.24 -14.25
C TYR A 151 14.28 4.99 -13.51
N ARG A 152 13.73 5.15 -12.29
CA ARG A 152 13.15 4.02 -11.53
C ARG A 152 11.93 3.41 -12.22
N ILE A 153 11.12 4.22 -12.90
CA ILE A 153 10.00 3.72 -13.72
C ILE A 153 10.52 2.89 -14.88
N VAL A 154 11.50 3.39 -15.64
CA VAL A 154 12.06 2.71 -16.80
C VAL A 154 12.78 1.41 -16.43
N THR A 155 13.43 1.38 -15.28
CA THR A 155 14.15 0.18 -14.78
C THR A 155 13.25 -0.80 -14.02
N GLY A 156 11.97 -0.48 -13.80
CA GLY A 156 11.05 -1.29 -13.01
C GLY A 156 11.26 -1.22 -11.50
N ALA A 157 12.17 -0.38 -11.00
CA ALA A 157 12.34 -0.16 -9.55
C ALA A 157 11.16 0.61 -8.93
N LEU A 158 10.37 1.31 -9.74
CA LEU A 158 9.05 1.85 -9.42
C LEU A 158 8.08 1.38 -10.52
N PRO A 159 7.52 0.16 -10.41
CA PRO A 159 6.71 -0.42 -11.47
C PRO A 159 5.34 0.26 -11.60
N ALA A 160 4.82 0.28 -12.82
CA ALA A 160 3.41 0.50 -13.07
C ALA A 160 2.62 -0.62 -12.39
N GLN A 161 1.69 -0.29 -11.49
CA GLN A 161 0.97 -1.31 -10.73
C GLN A 161 0.07 -2.17 -11.61
N ALA A 162 -0.49 -1.60 -12.67
CA ALA A 162 -1.27 -2.34 -13.67
C ALA A 162 -0.46 -3.43 -14.40
N ALA A 163 0.86 -3.34 -14.42
CA ALA A 163 1.74 -4.34 -15.04
C ALA A 163 2.26 -5.41 -14.05
N VAL A 164 1.98 -5.25 -12.75
CA VAL A 164 2.37 -6.22 -11.73
C VAL A 164 1.35 -7.36 -11.69
N GLN A 165 1.83 -8.61 -11.61
CA GLN A 165 0.92 -9.74 -11.42
C GLN A 165 0.16 -9.60 -10.12
N VAL A 166 -1.17 -9.67 -10.24
CA VAL A 166 -2.09 -9.52 -9.12
C VAL A 166 -2.37 -10.89 -8.51
N GLN A 167 -2.18 -11.00 -7.21
CA GLN A 167 -2.64 -12.18 -6.47
C GLN A 167 -4.16 -12.22 -6.44
N GLN A 168 -4.73 -13.43 -6.49
CA GLN A 168 -6.17 -13.59 -6.31
C GLN A 168 -6.56 -13.22 -4.86
N PRO A 169 -7.72 -12.58 -4.66
CA PRO A 169 -8.21 -12.29 -3.33
C PRO A 169 -8.29 -13.53 -2.46
N TRP A 170 -7.92 -13.39 -1.20
CA TRP A 170 -8.06 -14.46 -0.23
C TRP A 170 -9.53 -14.81 -0.01
N ARG A 171 -9.80 -16.10 0.21
CA ARG A 171 -11.12 -16.53 0.68
C ARG A 171 -11.22 -16.35 2.19
N GLU A 172 -12.40 -16.06 2.69
CA GLU A 172 -12.64 -15.78 4.12
C GLU A 172 -12.40 -16.98 5.07
N THR A 173 -12.14 -18.16 4.53
CA THR A 173 -11.88 -19.38 5.32
C THR A 173 -10.56 -19.40 6.08
N PHE A 174 -9.76 -18.34 6.03
CA PHE A 174 -8.49 -18.26 6.75
C PHE A 174 -8.65 -17.87 8.24
N ARG A 175 -9.78 -17.29 8.64
CA ARG A 175 -9.99 -16.77 10.02
C ARG A 175 -9.97 -17.85 11.08
N ASP A 176 -10.27 -19.09 10.72
CA ASP A 176 -10.23 -20.24 11.64
C ASP A 176 -8.84 -20.85 11.83
N ASN A 177 -7.80 -20.24 11.23
CA ASN A 177 -6.42 -20.72 11.26
C ASN A 177 -5.46 -19.54 11.40
N GLU A 178 -4.84 -19.41 12.57
CA GLU A 178 -3.92 -18.32 12.91
C GLU A 178 -2.78 -18.16 11.89
N ALA A 179 -2.16 -19.26 11.44
CA ALA A 179 -1.07 -19.19 10.47
C ALA A 179 -1.55 -18.62 9.13
N ARG A 180 -2.77 -18.93 8.72
CA ARG A 180 -3.35 -18.39 7.49
C ARG A 180 -3.79 -16.94 7.63
N LEU A 181 -4.32 -16.54 8.78
CA LEU A 181 -4.61 -15.14 9.09
C LEU A 181 -3.30 -14.33 9.08
N GLY A 182 -2.25 -14.85 9.70
CA GLY A 182 -0.93 -14.24 9.70
C GLY A 182 -0.33 -14.10 8.29
N GLU A 183 -0.45 -15.13 7.44
CA GLU A 183 -0.04 -15.10 6.05
C GLU A 183 -0.80 -14.02 5.26
N TYR A 184 -2.10 -13.94 5.44
CA TYR A 184 -2.95 -12.90 4.82
C TYR A 184 -2.50 -11.48 5.22
N LEU A 185 -2.37 -11.23 6.52
CA LEU A 185 -1.95 -9.91 7.02
C LEU A 185 -0.54 -9.55 6.56
N ALA A 186 0.39 -10.50 6.57
CA ALA A 186 1.74 -10.30 6.07
C ALA A 186 1.72 -9.96 4.56
N THR A 187 0.89 -10.66 3.78
CA THR A 187 0.74 -10.42 2.34
C THR A 187 0.15 -9.04 2.06
N VAL A 188 -0.91 -8.63 2.76
CA VAL A 188 -1.57 -7.35 2.46
C VAL A 188 -0.82 -6.16 3.08
N ALA A 189 -0.30 -6.30 4.31
CA ALA A 189 0.26 -5.16 5.04
C ALA A 189 1.79 -5.09 4.99
N CYS A 190 2.49 -6.22 5.21
CA CYS A 190 3.96 -6.21 5.33
C CYS A 190 4.63 -6.20 3.95
N SER A 191 4.07 -6.90 2.96
CA SER A 191 4.64 -6.98 1.62
C SER A 191 4.77 -5.63 0.91
N GLN A 192 3.97 -4.64 1.30
CA GLN A 192 4.03 -3.27 0.76
C GLN A 192 5.45 -2.68 0.82
N CYS A 193 6.20 -3.00 1.87
CA CYS A 193 7.56 -2.55 2.09
C CYS A 193 8.58 -3.69 1.97
N HIS A 194 8.24 -4.89 2.49
CA HIS A 194 9.18 -6.01 2.60
C HIS A 194 9.20 -6.94 1.37
N GLY A 195 8.44 -6.62 0.30
CA GLY A 195 8.31 -7.46 -0.90
C GLY A 195 7.25 -8.54 -0.74
N MET A 196 6.73 -9.05 -1.86
CA MET A 196 5.68 -10.08 -1.86
C MET A 196 6.16 -11.42 -1.30
N ASP A 197 7.47 -11.68 -1.38
CA ASP A 197 8.18 -12.82 -0.79
C ASP A 197 8.60 -12.57 0.67
N LEU A 198 8.48 -11.34 1.16
CA LEU A 198 8.91 -10.88 2.48
C LEU A 198 10.43 -10.96 2.71
N GLU A 199 11.22 -11.15 1.64
CA GLU A 199 12.68 -11.20 1.67
C GLU A 199 13.34 -9.83 1.75
N GLY A 200 12.53 -8.77 1.74
CA GLY A 200 13.02 -7.41 1.76
C GLY A 200 13.42 -6.89 0.39
N ARG A 201 14.04 -5.71 0.38
CA ARG A 201 14.50 -5.06 -0.86
C ARG A 201 15.87 -4.45 -0.66
N PRO A 202 16.78 -4.57 -1.64
CA PRO A 202 18.09 -3.93 -1.57
C PRO A 202 17.97 -2.41 -1.32
N GLY A 203 18.58 -1.92 -0.26
CA GLY A 203 18.52 -0.49 0.13
C GLY A 203 17.16 -0.03 0.67
N GLY A 204 16.24 -0.96 0.97
CA GLY A 204 14.92 -0.70 1.52
C GLY A 204 14.66 -1.49 2.81
N ALA A 205 13.43 -1.99 2.98
CA ALA A 205 13.07 -2.81 4.12
C ALA A 205 13.82 -4.15 4.13
N PRO A 206 14.28 -4.65 5.29
CA PRO A 206 15.00 -5.92 5.41
C PRO A 206 14.07 -7.13 5.21
N SER A 207 14.67 -8.35 5.07
CA SER A 207 13.91 -9.60 5.16
C SER A 207 13.22 -9.74 6.51
N LEU A 208 11.99 -10.26 6.51
CA LEU A 208 11.23 -10.58 7.71
C LEU A 208 11.70 -11.89 8.38
N ASP A 209 12.67 -12.61 7.83
CA ASP A 209 13.32 -13.74 8.51
C ASP A 209 13.97 -13.33 9.83
N LYS A 210 14.33 -12.05 9.96
CA LYS A 210 14.79 -11.48 11.23
C LYS A 210 13.79 -11.61 12.37
N MET A 211 12.52 -11.85 12.06
CA MET A 211 11.49 -12.06 13.09
C MET A 211 11.66 -13.39 13.82
N HIS A 212 12.45 -14.32 13.28
CA HIS A 212 12.83 -15.56 13.99
C HIS A 212 13.61 -15.27 15.28
N ASP A 213 14.31 -14.14 15.38
CA ASP A 213 15.09 -13.75 16.56
C ASP A 213 14.23 -13.07 17.65
N TYR A 214 13.02 -12.63 17.32
CA TYR A 214 12.13 -11.93 18.24
C TYR A 214 11.31 -12.91 19.07
N ASP A 215 11.23 -12.70 20.39
CA ASP A 215 10.18 -13.35 21.17
C ASP A 215 8.82 -12.65 20.98
N ARG A 216 7.74 -13.27 21.52
CA ARG A 216 6.39 -12.72 21.37
C ARG A 216 6.26 -11.32 21.98
N PHE A 217 6.87 -11.10 23.14
CA PHE A 217 6.77 -9.80 23.83
C PHE A 217 7.47 -8.69 23.02
N GLU A 218 8.63 -8.96 22.47
CA GLU A 218 9.39 -8.06 21.61
C GLU A 218 8.64 -7.78 20.31
N PHE A 219 8.00 -8.79 19.72
CA PHE A 219 7.18 -8.62 18.53
C PHE A 219 5.95 -7.75 18.78
N VAL A 220 5.20 -7.99 19.87
CA VAL A 220 4.07 -7.15 20.29
C VAL A 220 4.53 -5.70 20.49
N ALA A 221 5.66 -5.50 21.20
CA ALA A 221 6.21 -4.16 21.42
C ALA A 221 6.58 -3.46 20.10
N LEU A 222 7.06 -4.21 19.11
CA LEU A 222 7.32 -3.67 17.77
C LEU A 222 6.03 -3.28 17.05
N MET A 223 4.99 -4.11 17.08
CA MET A 223 3.73 -3.83 16.39
C MET A 223 2.96 -2.67 17.03
N GLU A 224 2.84 -2.64 18.35
CA GLU A 224 2.05 -1.62 19.05
C GLU A 224 2.79 -0.28 19.21
N ARG A 225 4.07 -0.33 19.57
CA ARG A 225 4.85 0.86 19.95
C ARG A 225 5.97 1.22 18.97
N GLY A 226 6.22 0.37 17.98
CA GLY A 226 7.30 0.55 17.02
C GLY A 226 8.70 0.39 17.62
N MET A 227 8.84 -0.36 18.71
CA MET A 227 10.10 -0.51 19.43
C MET A 227 10.69 -1.91 19.20
N ALA A 228 11.89 -1.96 18.67
CA ALA A 228 12.66 -3.19 18.55
C ALA A 228 13.33 -3.55 19.90
N PRO A 229 13.86 -4.79 20.05
CA PRO A 229 14.59 -5.20 21.25
C PRO A 229 15.62 -4.17 21.71
N GLY A 230 15.67 -3.91 23.01
CA GLY A 230 16.48 -2.87 23.62
C GLY A 230 15.95 -1.44 23.39
N GLU A 231 14.63 -1.30 23.20
CA GLU A 231 13.93 -0.02 22.99
C GLU A 231 14.47 0.81 21.81
N ARG A 232 14.94 0.12 20.79
CA ARG A 232 15.57 0.74 19.62
C ARG A 232 14.53 1.14 18.58
N SER A 233 14.60 2.37 18.09
CA SER A 233 13.83 2.83 16.94
C SER A 233 14.36 2.24 15.62
N LEU A 234 13.46 1.84 14.75
CA LEU A 234 13.71 1.34 13.40
C LEU A 234 13.33 2.35 12.31
N GLY A 235 13.32 3.65 12.63
CA GLY A 235 13.00 4.70 11.67
C GLY A 235 11.60 4.54 11.08
N LEU A 236 11.49 4.38 9.76
CA LEU A 236 10.21 4.26 9.06
C LEU A 236 9.33 3.12 9.60
N MET A 237 9.93 1.97 9.99
CA MET A 237 9.15 0.87 10.56
C MET A 237 8.53 1.26 11.92
N THR A 238 9.24 2.03 12.75
CA THR A 238 8.70 2.57 14.01
C THR A 238 7.48 3.47 13.76
N GLU A 239 7.57 4.36 12.78
CA GLU A 239 6.45 5.22 12.40
C GLU A 239 5.27 4.44 11.83
N THR A 240 5.58 3.46 10.97
CA THR A 240 4.58 2.57 10.39
C THR A 240 3.82 1.79 11.47
N ALA A 241 4.54 1.20 12.41
CA ALA A 241 3.93 0.46 13.51
C ALA A 241 2.98 1.34 14.32
N ARG A 242 3.43 2.51 14.74
CA ARG A 242 2.61 3.45 15.54
C ARG A 242 1.36 3.97 14.82
N LYS A 243 1.47 4.21 13.50
CA LYS A 243 0.35 4.76 12.70
C LYS A 243 -0.59 3.71 12.15
N ARG A 244 -0.09 2.50 11.93
CA ARG A 244 -0.83 1.44 11.25
C ARG A 244 -1.05 0.22 12.13
N PHE A 245 0.03 -0.40 12.62
CA PHE A 245 -0.05 -1.71 13.27
C PHE A 245 -0.51 -1.64 14.72
N ALA A 246 -0.46 -0.48 15.37
CA ALA A 246 -1.13 -0.24 16.63
C ALA A 246 -2.67 -0.39 16.55
N HIS A 247 -3.24 -0.50 15.34
CA HIS A 247 -4.65 -0.78 15.10
C HIS A 247 -4.95 -2.26 14.82
N LEU A 248 -3.94 -3.14 14.82
CA LEU A 248 -4.14 -4.59 14.78
C LEU A 248 -4.79 -5.06 16.10
N THR A 249 -5.64 -6.06 15.98
CA THR A 249 -6.15 -6.75 17.17
C THR A 249 -5.07 -7.67 17.77
N GLU A 250 -5.24 -8.07 19.03
CA GLU A 250 -4.31 -9.01 19.66
C GLU A 250 -4.24 -10.34 18.88
N GLU A 251 -5.39 -10.84 18.41
CA GLU A 251 -5.48 -12.04 17.57
C GLU A 251 -4.68 -11.87 16.26
N GLU A 252 -4.78 -10.71 15.62
CA GLU A 252 -4.05 -10.42 14.37
C GLU A 252 -2.54 -10.32 14.62
N VAL A 253 -2.10 -9.74 15.73
CA VAL A 253 -0.69 -9.67 16.11
C VAL A 253 -0.15 -11.08 16.40
N ASP A 254 -0.91 -11.91 17.12
CA ASP A 254 -0.52 -13.29 17.40
C ASP A 254 -0.45 -14.14 16.12
N ALA A 255 -1.43 -14.01 15.24
CA ALA A 255 -1.44 -14.69 13.95
C ALA A 255 -0.22 -14.30 13.09
N LEU A 256 0.12 -13.00 13.04
CA LEU A 256 1.34 -12.53 12.37
C LEU A 256 2.60 -13.12 12.99
N TYR A 257 2.70 -13.14 14.32
CA TYR A 257 3.83 -13.72 15.02
C TYR A 257 4.01 -15.20 14.68
N VAL A 258 2.94 -16.00 14.80
CA VAL A 258 2.97 -17.44 14.47
C VAL A 258 3.40 -17.65 13.03
N TYR A 259 2.82 -16.93 12.07
CA TYR A 259 3.17 -17.04 10.67
C TYR A 259 4.66 -16.70 10.41
N LEU A 260 5.12 -15.55 10.89
CA LEU A 260 6.49 -15.09 10.65
C LEU A 260 7.55 -15.96 11.33
N LYS A 261 7.20 -16.64 12.44
CA LYS A 261 8.08 -17.63 13.11
C LYS A 261 8.11 -18.98 12.41
N THR A 262 7.08 -19.34 11.67
CA THR A 262 6.95 -20.66 11.03
C THR A 262 7.23 -20.67 9.53
N ARG A 263 7.25 -19.49 8.88
CA ARG A 263 7.60 -19.39 7.45
C ARG A 263 9.06 -19.85 7.23
N ARG A 264 9.31 -20.50 6.10
CA ARG A 264 10.62 -21.00 5.68
C ARG A 264 11.05 -20.35 4.39
#